data_a56494542cbdcd2dafdcf328fc72da76
#
_entry.id   a56494542cbdcd2dafdcf328fc72da76
#
_cell.length_a   1.000
_cell.length_b   1.000
_cell.length_c   1.000
_cell.angle_alpha   90.00
_cell.angle_beta   90.00
_cell.angle_gamma   90.00
#
_symmetry.space_group_name_H-M   'P 1'
#
loop_
_entity.id
_entity.type
_entity.pdbx_description
1 polymer ?
#
loop_
_entity_poly.entity_id
_entity_poly.type
_entity_poly.pdbx_seq_one_letter_code
_entity_poly.pdbx_strand_id
1 'polypeptide(L)'
;MFFYDSPKLPIFAGDKTCEMFVYRHKVHYYETDRMGVTHHSNYIRFMEEARVAWLDAIGASYARIEAEGVISPVIGVEGRFLHTTTFDDELEIEVCVKSMTSFKLKIGYTIRCKGEVVFEGWSLHCFLDKDGRPLAIDERYPQFREQLP
;
A
#
# COMPACT_ATOMS: atom_id res chain seq x y z
N MET A 1 -26.18 -6.27 8.09
CA MET A 1 -24.94 -5.68 7.55
C MET A 1 -25.22 -5.25 6.13
N PHE A 2 -25.07 -3.97 5.84
CA PHE A 2 -25.39 -3.41 4.53
C PHE A 2 -24.17 -3.52 3.63
N PHE A 3 -24.24 -4.39 2.63
CA PHE A 3 -23.26 -4.41 1.55
C PHE A 3 -23.72 -3.41 0.49
N TYR A 4 -22.91 -2.40 0.23
CA TYR A 4 -23.13 -1.53 -0.91
C TYR A 4 -22.75 -2.33 -2.17
N ASP A 5 -23.74 -2.75 -2.90
CA ASP A 5 -23.58 -3.43 -4.19
C ASP A 5 -23.26 -2.37 -5.26
N SER A 6 -22.03 -1.90 -5.23
CA SER A 6 -21.51 -1.09 -6.33
C SER A 6 -21.14 -1.97 -7.50
N PRO A 7 -21.38 -1.54 -8.75
CA PRO A 7 -20.91 -2.29 -9.90
C PRO A 7 -19.42 -2.56 -9.76
N LYS A 8 -19.08 -3.85 -9.86
CA LYS A 8 -17.70 -4.37 -9.76
C LYS A 8 -16.84 -3.90 -10.94
N LEU A 9 -16.48 -2.61 -10.94
CA LEU A 9 -15.34 -2.19 -11.72
C LEU A 9 -14.13 -2.41 -10.81
N PRO A 10 -13.22 -3.35 -11.16
CA PRO A 10 -11.98 -3.46 -10.42
C PRO A 10 -11.28 -2.11 -10.45
N ILE A 11 -10.78 -1.66 -9.31
CA ILE A 11 -9.97 -0.43 -9.23
C ILE A 11 -8.78 -0.57 -10.19
N PHE A 12 -8.45 -1.81 -10.51
CA PHE A 12 -7.37 -2.18 -11.41
C PHE A 12 -7.84 -3.24 -12.43
N ALA A 13 -8.48 -2.79 -13.51
CA ALA A 13 -8.78 -3.66 -14.65
C ALA A 13 -7.51 -3.88 -15.47
N GLY A 14 -7.04 -5.11 -15.49
CA GLY A 14 -6.15 -5.71 -16.48
C GLY A 14 -4.85 -4.94 -16.74
N ASP A 15 -3.81 -5.19 -15.95
CA ASP A 15 -2.48 -4.78 -16.37
C ASP A 15 -1.45 -5.88 -16.14
N LYS A 16 -0.46 -5.87 -17.06
CA LYS A 16 0.66 -6.80 -17.18
C LYS A 16 1.25 -7.14 -15.82
N THR A 17 1.73 -8.37 -15.71
CA THR A 17 2.38 -8.97 -14.53
C THR A 17 3.30 -7.99 -13.78
N CYS A 18 2.72 -7.23 -12.85
CA CYS A 18 3.47 -6.56 -11.82
C CYS A 18 4.07 -7.63 -10.92
N GLU A 19 5.35 -7.56 -10.65
CA GLU A 19 5.97 -8.44 -9.66
C GLU A 19 5.35 -8.10 -8.30
N MET A 20 4.46 -8.99 -7.80
CA MET A 20 3.71 -8.76 -6.58
C MET A 20 4.55 -9.10 -5.36
N PHE A 21 4.72 -8.12 -4.48
CA PHE A 21 5.19 -8.36 -3.12
C PHE A 21 3.99 -8.61 -2.21
N VAL A 22 4.08 -9.61 -1.33
CA VAL A 22 3.01 -9.95 -0.38
C VAL A 22 3.52 -9.76 1.05
N TYR A 23 2.82 -8.92 1.79
CA TYR A 23 3.02 -8.73 3.23
C TYR A 23 1.89 -9.43 3.99
N ARG A 24 2.19 -10.09 5.10
CA ARG A 24 1.21 -10.78 5.95
C ARG A 24 1.01 -10.04 7.25
N HIS A 25 -0.24 -9.82 7.61
CA HIS A 25 -0.63 -9.19 8.87
C HIS A 25 -1.73 -10.01 9.54
N LYS A 26 -1.59 -10.23 10.85
CA LYS A 26 -2.62 -10.86 11.66
C LYS A 26 -3.36 -9.77 12.44
N VAL A 27 -4.67 -9.68 12.27
CA VAL A 27 -5.49 -8.63 12.89
C VAL A 27 -5.42 -8.75 14.42
N HIS A 28 -4.95 -7.68 15.07
CA HIS A 28 -4.85 -7.59 16.51
C HIS A 28 -6.19 -7.20 17.16
N TYR A 29 -6.39 -7.59 18.41
CA TYR A 29 -7.61 -7.25 19.15
C TYR A 29 -7.89 -5.75 19.18
N TYR A 30 -6.86 -4.92 19.40
CA TYR A 30 -6.97 -3.45 19.43
C TYR A 30 -7.24 -2.80 18.07
N GLU A 31 -7.19 -3.56 16.99
CA GLU A 31 -7.49 -3.09 15.64
C GLU A 31 -8.98 -3.24 15.29
N THR A 32 -9.74 -3.88 16.16
CA THR A 32 -11.20 -4.05 16.01
C THR A 32 -11.98 -2.92 16.67
N ASP A 33 -13.20 -2.71 16.18
CA ASP A 33 -14.12 -1.72 16.73
C ASP A 33 -15.25 -2.37 17.53
N ARG A 34 -16.20 -1.56 18.00
CA ARG A 34 -17.32 -2.03 18.79
C ARG A 34 -18.25 -3.01 18.05
N MET A 35 -18.24 -3.01 16.71
CA MET A 35 -18.99 -3.99 15.89
C MET A 35 -18.28 -5.35 15.83
N GLY A 36 -17.06 -5.48 16.36
CA GLY A 36 -16.27 -6.69 16.32
C GLY A 36 -15.56 -6.92 14.99
N VAL A 37 -15.49 -5.90 14.13
CA VAL A 37 -14.78 -5.93 12.86
C VAL A 37 -13.53 -5.04 12.89
N THR A 38 -12.60 -5.29 12.00
CA THR A 38 -11.42 -4.43 11.84
C THR A 38 -11.86 -2.99 11.56
N HIS A 39 -11.40 -2.05 12.41
CA HIS A 39 -11.74 -0.64 12.24
C HIS A 39 -11.14 -0.11 10.92
N HIS A 40 -11.95 0.60 10.15
CA HIS A 40 -11.61 1.06 8.81
C HIS A 40 -10.28 1.81 8.71
N SER A 41 -9.89 2.57 9.74
CA SER A 41 -8.62 3.31 9.74
C SER A 41 -7.39 2.41 9.70
N ASN A 42 -7.49 1.16 10.15
CA ASN A 42 -6.35 0.24 10.18
C ASN A 42 -5.93 -0.21 8.78
N TYR A 43 -6.84 -0.22 7.80
CA TYR A 43 -6.50 -0.60 6.44
C TYR A 43 -5.46 0.35 5.81
N ILE A 44 -5.51 1.63 6.13
CA ILE A 44 -4.48 2.60 5.72
C ILE A 44 -3.14 2.28 6.40
N ARG A 45 -3.15 1.87 7.66
CA ARG A 45 -1.94 1.42 8.37
C ARG A 45 -1.39 0.12 7.80
N PHE A 46 -2.25 -0.82 7.43
CA PHE A 46 -1.82 -2.06 6.77
C PHE A 46 -1.15 -1.79 5.42
N MET A 47 -1.67 -0.83 4.64
CA MET A 47 -1.02 -0.36 3.42
C MET A 47 0.38 0.21 3.71
N GLU A 48 0.52 1.01 4.77
CA GLU A 48 1.81 1.58 5.19
C GLU A 48 2.80 0.50 5.61
N GLU A 49 2.40 -0.44 6.46
CA GLU A 49 3.25 -1.56 6.89
C GLU A 49 3.74 -2.39 5.69
N ALA A 50 2.83 -2.72 4.78
CA ALA A 50 3.15 -3.48 3.57
C ALA A 50 4.11 -2.69 2.66
N ARG A 51 3.94 -1.38 2.52
CA ARG A 51 4.83 -0.50 1.75
C ARG A 51 6.22 -0.45 2.35
N VAL A 52 6.34 -0.30 3.66
CA VAL A 52 7.64 -0.28 4.35
C VAL A 52 8.36 -1.61 4.16
N ALA A 53 7.67 -2.74 4.33
CA ALA A 53 8.24 -4.06 4.08
C ALA A 53 8.65 -4.27 2.62
N TRP A 54 7.87 -3.77 1.67
CA TRP A 54 8.20 -3.80 0.25
C TRP A 54 9.47 -2.98 -0.05
N LEU A 55 9.60 -1.79 0.53
CA LEU A 55 10.80 -0.96 0.37
C LEU A 55 12.06 -1.66 0.89
N ASP A 56 11.95 -2.36 2.02
CA ASP A 56 13.05 -3.19 2.53
C ASP A 56 13.41 -4.32 1.54
N ALA A 57 12.41 -4.97 0.97
CA ALA A 57 12.60 -6.08 0.03
C ALA A 57 13.29 -5.64 -1.28
N ILE A 58 13.02 -4.44 -1.78
CA ILE A 58 13.69 -3.90 -2.98
C ILE A 58 15.06 -3.26 -2.68
N GLY A 59 15.53 -3.33 -1.44
CA GLY A 59 16.81 -2.74 -1.03
C GLY A 59 16.81 -1.22 -0.88
N ALA A 60 15.62 -0.61 -0.73
CA ALA A 60 15.42 0.83 -0.49
C ALA A 60 14.76 1.07 0.87
N SER A 61 15.34 0.49 1.92
CA SER A 61 14.82 0.61 3.29
C SER A 61 14.41 2.04 3.62
N TYR A 62 13.15 2.21 4.09
CA TYR A 62 12.60 3.52 4.37
C TYR A 62 13.42 4.30 5.41
N ALA A 63 13.88 3.62 6.46
CA ALA A 63 14.75 4.23 7.47
C ALA A 63 16.07 4.72 6.87
N ARG A 64 16.64 4.00 5.89
CA ARG A 64 17.86 4.39 5.21
C ARG A 64 17.65 5.61 4.31
N ILE A 65 16.61 5.60 3.48
CA ILE A 65 16.36 6.73 2.58
C ILE A 65 16.00 8.00 3.36
N GLU A 66 15.31 7.89 4.48
CA GLU A 66 15.06 9.01 5.40
C GLU A 66 16.37 9.54 6.02
N ALA A 67 17.24 8.65 6.50
CA ALA A 67 18.55 9.02 7.04
C ALA A 67 19.44 9.72 6.00
N GLU A 68 19.27 9.39 4.72
CA GLU A 68 19.93 10.02 3.57
C GLU A 68 19.24 11.32 3.09
N GLY A 69 18.23 11.80 3.81
CA GLY A 69 17.57 13.08 3.61
C GLY A 69 16.41 13.06 2.61
N VAL A 70 15.84 11.89 2.31
CA VAL A 70 14.64 11.79 1.48
C VAL A 70 13.39 11.85 2.35
N ILE A 71 12.45 12.69 1.96
CA ILE A 71 11.12 12.79 2.56
C ILE A 71 10.10 12.29 1.54
N SER A 72 9.20 11.40 1.95
CA SER A 72 8.18 10.80 1.07
C SER A 72 6.78 10.95 1.66
N PRO A 73 6.17 12.14 1.61
CA PRO A 73 4.81 12.33 2.10
C PRO A 73 3.78 11.60 1.24
N VAL A 74 2.69 11.17 1.88
CA VAL A 74 1.49 10.70 1.21
C VAL A 74 0.71 11.92 0.72
N ILE A 75 0.48 12.01 -0.58
CA ILE A 75 -0.27 13.12 -1.20
C ILE A 75 -1.64 12.70 -1.72
N GLY A 76 -1.96 11.42 -1.65
CA GLY A 76 -3.27 10.87 -2.00
C GLY A 76 -3.41 9.45 -1.49
N VAL A 77 -4.62 9.09 -1.09
CA VAL A 77 -4.98 7.75 -0.66
C VAL A 77 -6.45 7.50 -0.99
N GLU A 78 -6.75 6.28 -1.43
CA GLU A 78 -8.12 5.82 -1.67
C GLU A 78 -8.23 4.35 -1.31
N GLY A 79 -9.40 3.93 -0.86
CA GLY A 79 -9.66 2.53 -0.57
C GLY A 79 -11.14 2.20 -0.64
N ARG A 80 -11.42 0.93 -0.99
CA ARG A 80 -12.76 0.33 -0.97
C ARG A 80 -12.76 -0.87 -0.05
N PHE A 81 -13.74 -0.91 0.84
CA PHE A 81 -14.00 -2.01 1.76
C PHE A 81 -15.02 -2.94 1.11
N LEU A 82 -14.62 -4.17 0.82
CA LEU A 82 -15.46 -5.15 0.11
C LEU A 82 -16.08 -6.15 1.08
N HIS A 83 -15.28 -6.63 2.06
CA HIS A 83 -15.74 -7.54 3.10
C HIS A 83 -15.12 -7.18 4.45
N THR A 84 -15.78 -7.53 5.52
CA THR A 84 -15.28 -7.32 6.87
C THR A 84 -14.24 -8.37 7.25
N THR A 85 -13.30 -7.97 8.08
CA THR A 85 -12.37 -8.87 8.78
C THR A 85 -12.49 -8.65 10.28
N THR A 86 -11.99 -9.58 11.07
CA THR A 86 -12.12 -9.55 12.53
C THR A 86 -10.81 -9.93 13.20
N PHE A 87 -10.80 -9.87 14.52
CA PHE A 87 -9.68 -10.31 15.34
C PHE A 87 -9.20 -11.71 14.96
N ASP A 88 -7.89 -11.88 14.91
CA ASP A 88 -7.19 -13.12 14.58
C ASP A 88 -7.24 -13.55 13.10
N ASP A 89 -7.93 -12.82 12.25
CA ASP A 89 -7.87 -13.05 10.80
C ASP A 89 -6.45 -12.78 10.26
N GLU A 90 -5.98 -13.64 9.37
CA GLU A 90 -4.72 -13.46 8.65
C GLU A 90 -4.98 -12.78 7.31
N LEU A 91 -4.32 -11.64 7.11
CA LEU A 91 -4.43 -10.84 5.91
C LEU A 91 -3.18 -11.01 5.03
N GLU A 92 -3.39 -11.17 3.74
CA GLU A 92 -2.35 -11.08 2.72
C GLU A 92 -2.52 -9.75 1.99
N ILE A 93 -1.50 -8.90 2.07
CA ILE A 93 -1.51 -7.56 1.48
C ILE A 93 -0.55 -7.58 0.29
N GLU A 94 -1.12 -7.62 -0.88
CA GLU A 94 -0.41 -7.55 -2.15
C GLU A 94 -0.05 -6.11 -2.46
N VAL A 95 1.23 -5.85 -2.75
CA VAL A 95 1.77 -4.52 -3.08
C VAL A 95 2.24 -4.53 -4.53
N CYS A 96 1.81 -3.54 -5.31
CA CYS A 96 2.16 -3.42 -6.71
C CYS A 96 2.36 -1.95 -7.09
N VAL A 97 3.45 -1.64 -7.78
CA VAL A 97 3.65 -0.30 -8.36
C VAL A 97 2.70 -0.11 -9.53
N LYS A 98 1.86 0.92 -9.48
CA LYS A 98 0.89 1.24 -10.54
C LYS A 98 1.43 2.24 -11.53
N SER A 99 2.12 3.24 -11.06
CA SER A 99 2.81 4.21 -11.89
C SER A 99 3.92 4.89 -11.11
N MET A 100 4.90 5.37 -11.83
CA MET A 100 6.02 6.10 -11.26
C MET A 100 6.50 7.16 -12.24
N THR A 101 6.84 8.30 -11.70
CA THR A 101 7.71 9.31 -12.34
C THR A 101 8.92 9.52 -11.45
N SER A 102 9.90 10.30 -11.89
CA SER A 102 11.05 10.61 -11.03
C SER A 102 10.66 11.23 -9.68
N PHE A 103 9.50 11.88 -9.59
CA PHE A 103 9.08 12.66 -8.41
C PHE A 103 7.87 12.07 -7.68
N LYS A 104 7.17 11.10 -8.26
CA LYS A 104 5.92 10.53 -7.70
C LYS A 104 5.88 9.03 -7.90
N LEU A 105 5.28 8.34 -6.91
CA LEU A 105 5.07 6.89 -6.91
C LEU A 105 3.63 6.59 -6.50
N LYS A 106 2.90 5.88 -7.36
CA LYS A 106 1.58 5.34 -7.04
C LYS A 106 1.69 3.83 -6.80
N ILE A 107 1.27 3.42 -5.61
CA ILE A 107 1.28 2.02 -5.18
C ILE A 107 -0.16 1.54 -5.04
N GLY A 108 -0.48 0.38 -5.59
CA GLY A 108 -1.74 -0.32 -5.41
C GLY A 108 -1.62 -1.42 -4.37
N TYR A 109 -2.73 -1.67 -3.66
CA TYR A 109 -2.83 -2.68 -2.63
C TYR A 109 -4.10 -3.49 -2.83
N THR A 110 -3.96 -4.81 -2.73
CA THR A 110 -5.10 -5.74 -2.65
C THR A 110 -4.95 -6.53 -1.37
N ILE A 111 -5.93 -6.46 -0.49
CA ILE A 111 -5.91 -7.21 0.78
C ILE A 111 -6.86 -8.38 0.66
N ARG A 112 -6.33 -9.57 0.95
CA ARG A 112 -7.08 -10.82 0.96
C ARG A 112 -7.15 -11.40 2.37
N CYS A 113 -8.27 -12.02 2.65
CA CYS A 113 -8.46 -12.86 3.82
C CYS A 113 -9.09 -14.18 3.37
N LYS A 114 -8.49 -15.30 3.73
CA LYS A 114 -8.96 -16.65 3.32
C LYS A 114 -9.20 -16.78 1.81
N GLY A 115 -8.32 -16.17 1.01
CA GLY A 115 -8.39 -16.18 -0.45
C GLY A 115 -9.37 -15.18 -1.07
N GLU A 116 -10.22 -14.51 -0.29
CA GLU A 116 -11.19 -13.52 -0.76
C GLU A 116 -10.63 -12.10 -0.65
N VAL A 117 -10.89 -11.28 -1.67
CA VAL A 117 -10.50 -9.85 -1.63
C VAL A 117 -11.43 -9.10 -0.69
N VAL A 118 -10.87 -8.55 0.38
CA VAL A 118 -11.60 -7.81 1.42
C VAL A 118 -11.46 -6.30 1.29
N PHE A 119 -10.38 -5.84 0.65
CA PHE A 119 -10.09 -4.42 0.45
C PHE A 119 -9.22 -4.22 -0.78
N GLU A 120 -9.46 -3.12 -1.48
CA GLU A 120 -8.59 -2.63 -2.55
C GLU A 120 -8.32 -1.15 -2.35
N GLY A 121 -7.09 -0.71 -2.61
CA GLY A 121 -6.75 0.69 -2.46
C GLY A 121 -5.45 1.08 -3.13
N TRP A 122 -5.15 2.36 -3.09
CA TRP A 122 -3.88 2.91 -3.56
C TRP A 122 -3.41 4.07 -2.68
N SER A 123 -2.12 4.29 -2.69
CA SER A 123 -1.50 5.49 -2.14
C SER A 123 -0.59 6.16 -3.17
N LEU A 124 -0.55 7.47 -3.14
CA LEU A 124 0.29 8.30 -3.99
C LEU A 124 1.27 9.06 -3.10
N HIS A 125 2.54 8.98 -3.46
CA HIS A 125 3.65 9.59 -2.75
C HIS A 125 4.39 10.53 -3.66
N CYS A 126 4.98 11.60 -3.10
CA CYS A 126 6.01 12.36 -3.76
C CYS A 126 7.34 12.23 -3.02
N PHE A 127 8.42 12.64 -3.64
CA PHE A 127 9.75 12.62 -3.06
C PHE A 127 10.33 14.01 -2.99
N LEU A 128 10.80 14.39 -1.80
CA LEU A 128 11.34 15.70 -1.50
C LEU A 128 12.70 15.54 -0.81
N ASP A 129 13.55 16.54 -0.96
CA ASP A 129 14.72 16.69 -0.13
C ASP A 129 14.38 17.30 1.26
N LYS A 130 15.37 17.42 2.12
CA LYS A 130 15.19 17.98 3.48
C LYS A 130 14.73 19.45 3.49
N ASP A 131 14.91 20.17 2.36
CA ASP A 131 14.46 21.55 2.19
C ASP A 131 13.07 21.63 1.56
N GLY A 132 12.41 20.49 1.32
CA GLY A 132 11.07 20.40 0.72
C GLY A 132 11.04 20.57 -0.80
N ARG A 133 12.19 20.43 -1.48
CA ARG A 133 12.27 20.53 -2.93
C ARG A 133 12.06 19.16 -3.56
N PRO A 134 11.45 19.08 -4.76
CA PRO A 134 11.30 17.82 -5.48
C PRO A 134 12.64 17.11 -5.69
N LEU A 135 12.66 15.81 -5.41
CA LEU A 135 13.82 14.95 -5.51
C LEU A 135 13.54 13.82 -6.50
N ALA A 136 14.42 13.62 -7.49
CA ALA A 136 14.33 12.52 -8.45
C ALA A 136 14.78 11.21 -7.77
N ILE A 137 13.81 10.42 -7.31
CA ILE A 137 14.08 9.22 -6.51
C ILE A 137 14.77 8.13 -7.32
N ASP A 138 14.39 7.97 -8.58
CA ASP A 138 14.90 6.93 -9.48
C ASP A 138 16.35 7.18 -9.95
N GLU A 139 16.81 8.41 -9.91
CA GLU A 139 18.23 8.74 -10.14
C GLU A 139 19.09 8.34 -8.94
N ARG A 140 18.55 8.52 -7.74
CA ARG A 140 19.24 8.24 -6.49
C ARG A 140 19.15 6.77 -6.07
N TYR A 141 18.00 6.13 -6.38
CA TYR A 141 17.70 4.73 -6.09
C TYR A 141 17.16 4.03 -7.34
N PRO A 142 18.04 3.58 -8.27
CA PRO A 142 17.62 2.99 -9.55
C PRO A 142 16.68 1.78 -9.43
N GLN A 143 16.74 1.04 -8.31
CA GLN A 143 15.89 -0.11 -8.04
C GLN A 143 14.39 0.20 -8.08
N PHE A 144 13.99 1.46 -7.91
CA PHE A 144 12.59 1.85 -8.08
C PHE A 144 12.09 1.67 -9.52
N ARG A 145 12.94 1.89 -10.51
CA ARG A 145 12.58 1.69 -11.94
C ARG A 145 12.34 0.23 -12.28
N GLU A 146 13.04 -0.68 -11.59
CA GLU A 146 12.91 -2.13 -11.80
C GLU A 146 11.54 -2.65 -11.35
N GLN A 147 10.78 -1.88 -10.58
CA GLN A 147 9.45 -2.24 -10.08
C GLN A 147 8.31 -1.83 -11.02
N LEU A 148 8.62 -1.15 -12.10
CA LEU A 148 7.60 -0.78 -13.10
C LEU A 148 7.15 -2.01 -13.91
N PRO A 149 5.83 -2.12 -14.17
CA PRO A 149 5.28 -3.23 -14.97
C PRO A 149 5.70 -3.16 -16.43
#